data_a8f3fdf545fb7bbe70243d3099f7687f
#
_entry.id   a8f3fdf545fb7bbe70243d3099f7687f
#
_cell.length_a   1.000
_cell.length_b   1.000
_cell.length_c   1.000
_cell.angle_alpha   90.00
_cell.angle_beta   90.00
_cell.angle_gamma   90.00
#
_symmetry.space_group_name_H-M   'P 1'
#
loop_
_entity.id
_entity.type
_entity.pdbx_description
1 polymer ?
#
loop_
_entity_poly.entity_id
_entity_poly.type
_entity_poly.pdbx_seq_one_letter_code
_entity_poly.pdbx_strand_id
1 'polypeptide(L)'
;MKKLLFTMFVGMMALGVMAQGGKFIVQGGFLCEGDSLKLQIIDCDYQLLYEVTRAASAEMLDLSFDLKDAALLIVVDGQEGYQRHHTIPAIPGDTVLFYIEGDPYYCLGGSQFYIDYDEAVQAIEPQAIELFEQDAHSDRYLEVLNNYEEALLAYVKDHPDQEASVALLAIFGEDAEVERGDAMLTERVHNSVVANLFKARLASAKERRMMMPQF
;
A
#
# COMPACT_ATOMS: atom_id res chain seq x y z
N MET A 1 28.76 19.14 -35.72
CA MET A 1 28.68 17.69 -35.47
C MET A 1 28.58 17.29 -33.99
N LYS A 2 28.95 18.13 -33.01
CA LYS A 2 28.87 17.78 -31.57
C LYS A 2 27.44 17.95 -30.93
N LYS A 3 26.53 18.69 -31.56
CA LYS A 3 25.20 18.91 -31.04
C LYS A 3 24.16 17.81 -31.40
N LEU A 4 24.46 17.02 -32.43
CA LEU A 4 23.55 15.92 -32.88
C LEU A 4 23.70 14.66 -32.01
N LEU A 5 24.86 14.44 -31.39
CA LEU A 5 25.10 13.28 -30.53
C LEU A 5 24.42 13.40 -29.15
N PHE A 6 24.23 14.65 -28.68
CA PHE A 6 23.60 14.86 -27.35
C PHE A 6 22.08 14.69 -27.41
N THR A 7 21.47 15.00 -28.54
CA THR A 7 20.01 14.83 -28.72
C THR A 7 19.60 13.35 -28.90
N MET A 8 20.50 12.50 -29.42
CA MET A 8 20.26 11.07 -29.54
C MET A 8 20.38 10.32 -28.20
N PHE A 9 21.18 10.83 -27.26
CA PHE A 9 21.35 10.18 -25.95
C PHE A 9 20.20 10.48 -24.97
N VAL A 10 19.55 11.64 -25.10
CA VAL A 10 18.37 12.00 -24.30
C VAL A 10 17.09 11.29 -24.79
N GLY A 11 17.02 10.95 -26.08
CA GLY A 11 15.88 10.24 -26.67
C GLY A 11 15.82 8.74 -26.35
N MET A 12 16.91 8.14 -25.86
CA MET A 12 16.95 6.70 -25.52
C MET A 12 16.58 6.37 -24.06
N MET A 13 16.43 7.38 -23.21
CA MET A 13 16.02 7.15 -21.81
C MET A 13 14.50 7.20 -21.56
N ALA A 14 13.71 7.44 -22.59
CA ALA A 14 12.25 7.56 -22.48
C ALA A 14 11.49 6.33 -22.98
N LEU A 15 12.15 5.24 -23.33
CA LEU A 15 11.50 4.02 -23.79
C LEU A 15 11.73 2.89 -22.81
N GLY A 16 10.72 2.63 -21.99
CA GLY A 16 10.54 1.34 -21.32
C GLY A 16 10.97 1.30 -19.88
N VAL A 17 10.24 1.96 -18.99
CA VAL A 17 10.03 1.34 -17.68
C VAL A 17 9.02 0.21 -17.90
N MET A 18 9.47 -0.85 -18.58
CA MET A 18 8.91 -2.17 -18.36
C MET A 18 9.21 -2.47 -16.91
N ALA A 19 8.24 -2.94 -16.15
CA ALA A 19 8.44 -3.45 -14.80
C ALA A 19 9.56 -4.50 -14.85
N GLN A 20 10.80 -4.05 -14.66
CA GLN A 20 11.92 -4.96 -14.45
C GLN A 20 11.77 -5.40 -13.01
N GLY A 21 11.46 -6.68 -12.81
CA GLY A 21 11.49 -7.30 -11.51
C GLY A 21 12.77 -6.91 -10.78
N GLY A 22 12.69 -6.71 -9.48
CA GLY A 22 13.81 -6.25 -8.66
C GLY A 22 13.72 -6.78 -7.24
N LYS A 23 14.80 -6.58 -6.49
CA LYS A 23 14.83 -6.94 -5.08
C LYS A 23 14.04 -5.93 -4.27
N PHE A 24 13.01 -6.39 -3.60
CA PHE A 24 12.34 -5.65 -2.55
C PHE A 24 13.05 -5.93 -1.23
N ILE A 25 13.49 -4.90 -0.54
CA ILE A 25 14.25 -5.00 0.70
C ILE A 25 13.37 -4.51 1.86
N VAL A 26 13.31 -5.31 2.92
CA VAL A 26 12.62 -4.99 4.17
C VAL A 26 13.64 -4.86 5.27
N GLN A 27 13.78 -3.65 5.81
CA GLN A 27 14.65 -3.36 6.93
C GLN A 27 13.83 -2.75 8.06
N GLY A 28 14.15 -3.05 9.31
CA GLY A 28 13.43 -2.48 10.42
C GLY A 28 13.73 -3.05 11.78
N GLY A 29 13.13 -2.44 12.77
CA GLY A 29 13.20 -2.86 14.16
C GLY A 29 11.82 -3.14 14.74
N PHE A 30 11.78 -4.04 15.73
CA PHE A 30 10.56 -4.38 16.45
C PHE A 30 10.79 -4.23 17.93
N LEU A 31 9.89 -3.49 18.57
CA LEU A 31 9.67 -3.54 20.00
C LEU A 31 8.24 -4.01 20.23
N CYS A 32 7.94 -5.24 19.81
CA CYS A 32 6.63 -5.83 20.07
C CYS A 32 6.66 -6.81 21.22
N GLU A 33 5.57 -6.88 21.97
CA GLU A 33 5.40 -7.80 23.10
C GLU A 33 5.10 -9.25 22.66
N GLY A 34 5.20 -9.54 21.37
CA GLY A 34 4.88 -10.84 20.79
C GLY A 34 6.04 -11.81 20.77
N ASP A 35 5.73 -13.10 20.77
CA ASP A 35 6.75 -14.16 20.67
C ASP A 35 7.34 -14.28 19.27
N SER A 36 6.64 -13.80 18.24
CA SER A 36 7.09 -13.87 16.85
C SER A 36 6.47 -12.80 15.97
N LEU A 37 7.21 -12.48 14.92
CA LEU A 37 6.78 -11.67 13.80
C LEU A 37 6.66 -12.53 12.56
N LYS A 38 5.56 -12.41 11.86
CA LYS A 38 5.33 -13.07 10.59
C LYS A 38 5.23 -12.04 9.48
N LEU A 39 6.01 -12.23 8.42
CA LEU A 39 5.95 -11.43 7.21
C LEU A 39 5.48 -12.31 6.07
N GLN A 40 4.48 -11.84 5.35
CA GLN A 40 3.95 -12.51 4.16
C GLN A 40 3.99 -11.52 3.00
N ILE A 41 4.42 -11.97 1.82
CA ILE A 41 4.26 -11.21 0.59
C ILE A 41 3.23 -11.93 -0.26
N ILE A 42 2.19 -11.21 -0.62
CA ILE A 42 1.10 -11.69 -1.47
C ILE A 42 1.02 -10.83 -2.74
N ASP A 43 0.71 -11.43 -3.87
CA ASP A 43 0.50 -10.70 -5.12
C ASP A 43 -0.89 -10.04 -5.18
N CYS A 44 -1.18 -9.38 -6.31
CA CYS A 44 -2.46 -8.72 -6.54
C CYS A 44 -3.65 -9.70 -6.69
N ASP A 45 -3.39 -10.98 -6.88
CA ASP A 45 -4.38 -12.06 -6.91
C ASP A 45 -4.50 -12.76 -5.55
N TYR A 46 -3.90 -12.19 -4.51
CA TYR A 46 -3.85 -12.72 -3.13
C TYR A 46 -3.15 -14.07 -3.01
N GLN A 47 -2.24 -14.40 -3.95
CA GLN A 47 -1.43 -15.60 -3.86
C GLN A 47 -0.19 -15.34 -3.01
N LEU A 48 0.08 -16.24 -2.07
CA LEU A 48 1.25 -16.16 -1.21
C LEU A 48 2.52 -16.42 -2.04
N LEU A 49 3.39 -15.40 -2.12
CA LEU A 49 4.69 -15.50 -2.78
C LEU A 49 5.79 -15.90 -1.79
N TYR A 50 5.81 -15.27 -0.62
CA TYR A 50 6.82 -15.51 0.41
C TYR A 50 6.19 -15.48 1.80
N GLU A 51 6.73 -16.30 2.70
CA GLU A 51 6.41 -16.26 4.13
C GLU A 51 7.69 -16.43 4.95
N VAL A 52 7.88 -15.56 5.91
CA VAL A 52 9.02 -15.60 6.84
C VAL A 52 8.52 -15.33 8.24
N THR A 53 8.87 -16.22 9.18
CA THR A 53 8.61 -16.01 10.61
C THR A 53 9.95 -15.74 11.31
N ARG A 54 9.97 -14.74 12.18
CA ARG A 54 11.11 -14.39 13.03
C ARG A 54 10.66 -14.32 14.48
N ALA A 55 11.51 -14.75 15.38
CA ALA A 55 11.31 -14.46 16.80
C ALA A 55 11.34 -12.95 17.01
N ALA A 56 10.47 -12.44 17.85
CA ALA A 56 10.54 -11.05 18.28
C ALA A 56 11.86 -10.85 19.02
N SER A 57 12.72 -10.02 18.47
CA SER A 57 14.03 -9.71 19.06
C SER A 57 14.36 -8.26 18.76
N ALA A 58 15.26 -7.68 19.57
CA ALA A 58 15.77 -6.34 19.33
C ALA A 58 16.71 -6.25 18.10
N GLU A 59 16.92 -7.37 17.39
CA GLU A 59 17.75 -7.40 16.20
C GLU A 59 17.02 -6.77 15.01
N MET A 60 17.73 -5.94 14.27
CA MET A 60 17.22 -5.35 13.04
C MET A 60 16.95 -6.44 12.00
N LEU A 61 15.78 -6.38 11.38
CA LEU A 61 15.50 -7.16 10.19
C LEU A 61 16.28 -6.62 9.00
N ASP A 62 16.74 -7.53 8.17
CA ASP A 62 17.29 -7.25 6.84
C ASP A 62 16.92 -8.44 5.93
N LEU A 63 15.82 -8.28 5.20
CA LEU A 63 15.27 -9.31 4.34
C LEU A 63 15.18 -8.81 2.91
N SER A 64 15.34 -9.71 1.94
CA SER A 64 15.30 -9.38 0.53
C SER A 64 14.46 -10.40 -0.23
N PHE A 65 13.56 -9.93 -1.10
CA PHE A 65 12.63 -10.73 -1.88
C PHE A 65 12.72 -10.33 -3.35
N ASP A 66 12.75 -11.31 -4.25
CA ASP A 66 12.74 -11.06 -5.69
C ASP A 66 11.28 -10.91 -6.16
N LEU A 67 10.87 -9.70 -6.50
CA LEU A 67 9.53 -9.41 -7.00
C LEU A 67 9.58 -9.08 -8.50
N LYS A 68 8.59 -9.58 -9.23
CA LYS A 68 8.39 -9.25 -10.65
C LYS A 68 7.47 -8.05 -10.82
N ASP A 69 6.57 -7.84 -9.88
CA ASP A 69 5.55 -6.80 -9.90
C ASP A 69 5.29 -6.30 -8.48
N ALA A 70 4.55 -5.19 -8.35
CA ALA A 70 4.10 -4.72 -7.06
C ALA A 70 3.24 -5.77 -6.36
N ALA A 71 3.46 -5.91 -5.06
CA ALA A 71 2.81 -6.88 -4.18
C ALA A 71 2.43 -6.21 -2.86
N LEU A 72 1.83 -6.96 -1.96
CA LEU A 72 1.52 -6.50 -0.60
C LEU A 72 2.39 -7.25 0.41
N LEU A 73 3.10 -6.51 1.24
CA LEU A 73 3.74 -7.03 2.44
C LEU A 73 2.72 -6.96 3.58
N ILE A 74 2.36 -8.10 4.12
CA ILE A 74 1.55 -8.22 5.34
C ILE A 74 2.48 -8.51 6.49
N VAL A 75 2.53 -7.61 7.44
CA VAL A 75 3.26 -7.80 8.69
C VAL A 75 2.26 -8.17 9.77
N VAL A 76 2.43 -9.33 10.35
CA VAL A 76 1.59 -9.84 11.44
C VAL A 76 2.43 -9.89 12.70
N ASP A 77 2.05 -9.12 13.71
CA ASP A 77 2.66 -9.10 15.02
C ASP A 77 1.64 -9.38 16.11
N GLY A 78 2.11 -9.71 17.30
CA GLY A 78 1.27 -9.98 18.46
C GLY A 78 1.34 -11.43 18.95
N GLN A 79 0.52 -11.71 19.95
CA GLN A 79 0.42 -13.03 20.60
C GLN A 79 -0.76 -13.82 20.05
N GLU A 80 -0.77 -15.12 20.30
CA GLU A 80 -1.92 -15.97 19.97
C GLU A 80 -3.20 -15.43 20.64
N GLY A 81 -4.20 -15.13 19.81
CA GLY A 81 -5.47 -14.53 20.24
C GLY A 81 -5.57 -13.01 20.11
N TYR A 82 -4.45 -12.31 19.90
CA TYR A 82 -4.44 -10.89 19.57
C TYR A 82 -3.31 -10.62 18.55
N GLN A 83 -3.67 -10.53 17.29
CA GLN A 83 -2.74 -10.24 16.20
C GLN A 83 -3.10 -8.93 15.52
N ARG A 84 -2.08 -8.13 15.22
CA ARG A 84 -2.19 -6.93 14.40
C ARG A 84 -1.66 -7.24 13.01
N HIS A 85 -2.30 -6.64 12.03
CA HIS A 85 -1.93 -6.79 10.64
C HIS A 85 -1.65 -5.41 10.05
N HIS A 86 -0.45 -5.23 9.54
CA HIS A 86 -0.06 -4.03 8.81
C HIS A 86 0.14 -4.38 7.34
N THR A 87 -0.53 -3.65 6.46
CA THR A 87 -0.43 -3.88 5.02
C THR A 87 0.38 -2.76 4.39
N ILE A 88 1.48 -3.13 3.75
CA ILE A 88 2.45 -2.21 3.17
C ILE A 88 2.64 -2.59 1.70
N PRO A 89 2.63 -1.64 0.75
CA PRO A 89 3.00 -1.94 -0.63
C PRO A 89 4.44 -2.46 -0.71
N ALA A 90 4.65 -3.54 -1.45
CA ALA A 90 5.97 -4.11 -1.73
C ALA A 90 6.35 -3.81 -3.17
N ILE A 91 7.28 -2.88 -3.37
CA ILE A 91 7.66 -2.35 -4.69
C ILE A 91 8.96 -2.99 -5.15
N PRO A 92 9.01 -3.64 -6.34
CA PRO A 92 10.23 -4.20 -6.90
C PRO A 92 11.32 -3.15 -7.03
N GLY A 93 12.52 -3.46 -6.54
CA GLY A 93 13.67 -2.57 -6.62
C GLY A 93 13.75 -1.53 -5.51
N ASP A 94 12.81 -1.52 -4.58
CA ASP A 94 12.72 -0.53 -3.52
C ASP A 94 13.06 -1.11 -2.13
N THR A 95 13.25 -0.23 -1.17
CA THR A 95 13.55 -0.57 0.22
C THR A 95 12.53 0.10 1.14
N VAL A 96 11.83 -0.70 1.93
CA VAL A 96 11.02 -0.21 3.03
C VAL A 96 11.80 -0.29 4.33
N LEU A 97 11.82 0.81 5.06
CA LEU A 97 12.21 0.84 6.46
C LEU A 97 10.93 0.87 7.28
N PHE A 98 10.77 -0.06 8.20
CA PHE A 98 9.65 0.02 9.10
C PHE A 98 10.07 -0.19 10.55
N TYR A 99 9.36 0.48 11.45
CA TYR A 99 9.62 0.43 12.87
C TYR A 99 8.29 0.29 13.60
N ILE A 100 8.20 -0.73 14.43
CA ILE A 100 7.02 -0.96 15.28
C ILE A 100 7.43 -0.76 16.73
N GLU A 101 6.86 0.26 17.37
CA GLU A 101 7.07 0.57 18.79
C GLU A 101 5.72 0.67 19.51
N GLY A 102 5.31 -0.41 20.15
CA GLY A 102 4.05 -0.43 20.91
C GLY A 102 2.78 -0.44 20.05
N ASP A 103 1.64 -0.17 20.69
CA ASP A 103 0.32 -0.16 20.07
C ASP A 103 -0.20 1.29 19.97
N PRO A 104 -0.66 1.78 18.83
CA PRO A 104 -0.78 1.20 17.48
C PRO A 104 0.35 1.63 16.51
N TYR A 105 1.45 2.20 16.99
CA TYR A 105 2.41 2.92 16.19
C TYR A 105 3.32 2.02 15.36
N TYR A 106 3.21 2.13 14.05
CA TYR A 106 4.31 1.83 13.15
C TYR A 106 4.65 3.10 12.37
N CYS A 107 5.88 3.28 11.96
CA CYS A 107 6.27 4.30 11.02
C CYS A 107 7.03 3.68 9.85
N LEU A 108 6.83 4.25 8.68
CA LEU A 108 7.49 3.82 7.47
C LEU A 108 8.51 4.87 7.02
N GLY A 109 9.54 4.38 6.37
CA GLY A 109 10.56 5.19 5.73
C GLY A 109 11.22 4.42 4.62
N GLY A 110 12.35 4.92 4.12
CA GLY A 110 13.08 4.33 3.00
C GLY A 110 13.04 5.26 1.81
N SER A 111 12.47 4.82 0.69
CA SER A 111 12.30 5.70 -0.47
C SER A 111 11.25 6.79 -0.22
N GLN A 112 11.22 7.79 -1.10
CA GLN A 112 10.22 8.87 -1.01
C GLN A 112 8.78 8.31 -1.07
N PHE A 113 8.57 7.24 -1.82
CA PHE A 113 7.28 6.56 -1.89
C PHE A 113 6.78 6.14 -0.50
N TYR A 114 7.64 5.52 0.34
CA TYR A 114 7.21 5.06 1.67
C TYR A 114 6.99 6.20 2.65
N ILE A 115 7.73 7.30 2.51
CA ILE A 115 7.49 8.53 3.29
C ILE A 115 6.11 9.10 2.94
N ASP A 116 5.82 9.26 1.64
CA ASP A 116 4.54 9.78 1.16
C ASP A 116 3.38 8.82 1.54
N TYR A 117 3.62 7.51 1.52
CA TYR A 117 2.62 6.52 1.91
C TYR A 117 2.33 6.53 3.42
N ASP A 118 3.36 6.70 4.25
CA ASP A 118 3.19 6.88 5.69
C ASP A 118 2.37 8.13 6.01
N GLU A 119 2.68 9.26 5.36
CA GLU A 119 1.90 10.50 5.48
C GLU A 119 0.43 10.30 5.02
N ALA A 120 0.22 9.55 3.95
CA ALA A 120 -1.12 9.24 3.44
C ALA A 120 -1.94 8.41 4.43
N VAL A 121 -1.33 7.40 5.04
CA VAL A 121 -1.98 6.56 6.06
C VAL A 121 -2.30 7.38 7.30
N GLN A 122 -1.34 8.18 7.78
CA GLN A 122 -1.55 9.06 8.94
C GLN A 122 -2.67 10.09 8.71
N ALA A 123 -2.88 10.55 7.49
CA ALA A 123 -3.94 11.49 7.16
C ALA A 123 -5.35 10.92 7.34
N ILE A 124 -5.54 9.60 7.17
CA ILE A 124 -6.84 8.92 7.33
C ILE A 124 -6.96 8.16 8.65
N GLU A 125 -5.85 7.98 9.38
CA GLU A 125 -5.79 7.16 10.59
C GLU A 125 -6.84 7.54 11.65
N PRO A 126 -7.10 8.84 11.98
CA PRO A 126 -8.09 9.19 12.98
C PRO A 126 -9.49 8.67 12.65
N GLN A 127 -9.89 8.75 11.37
CA GLN A 127 -11.19 8.27 10.90
C GLN A 127 -11.22 6.74 10.82
N ALA A 128 -10.09 6.11 10.47
CA ALA A 128 -9.97 4.65 10.45
C ALA A 128 -10.10 4.06 11.86
N ILE A 129 -9.48 4.68 12.87
CA ILE A 129 -9.59 4.29 14.29
C ILE A 129 -11.05 4.46 14.76
N GLU A 130 -11.67 5.62 14.47
CA GLU A 130 -13.07 5.84 14.85
C GLU A 130 -14.00 4.80 14.23
N LEU A 131 -13.79 4.44 12.94
CA LEU A 131 -14.56 3.39 12.26
C LEU A 131 -14.34 2.02 12.89
N PHE A 132 -13.10 1.67 13.21
CA PHE A 132 -12.77 0.38 13.83
C PHE A 132 -13.42 0.20 15.22
N GLU A 133 -13.54 1.28 15.99
CA GLU A 133 -14.16 1.29 17.31
C GLU A 133 -15.69 1.25 17.26
N GLN A 134 -16.32 1.47 16.10
CA GLN A 134 -17.77 1.49 15.98
C GLN A 134 -18.34 0.06 15.88
N ASP A 135 -19.43 -0.14 16.62
CA ASP A 135 -20.29 -1.29 16.36
C ASP A 135 -21.03 -1.10 15.01
N ALA A 136 -20.88 -2.08 14.11
CA ALA A 136 -21.52 -2.04 12.78
C ALA A 136 -23.06 -1.96 12.83
N HIS A 137 -23.66 -2.20 13.99
CA HIS A 137 -25.12 -2.07 14.23
C HIS A 137 -25.51 -0.75 14.92
N SER A 138 -24.52 0.14 15.19
CA SER A 138 -24.80 1.43 15.81
C SER A 138 -25.44 2.41 14.82
N ASP A 139 -26.30 3.29 15.32
CA ASP A 139 -26.89 4.36 14.49
C ASP A 139 -25.85 5.34 13.91
N ARG A 140 -24.66 5.40 14.53
CA ARG A 140 -23.52 6.22 14.08
C ARG A 140 -22.66 5.57 13.02
N TYR A 141 -22.75 4.26 12.80
CA TYR A 141 -21.81 3.53 11.94
C TYR A 141 -21.73 4.13 10.53
N LEU A 142 -22.87 4.43 9.92
CA LEU A 142 -22.91 5.01 8.56
C LEU A 142 -22.31 6.42 8.50
N GLU A 143 -22.48 7.22 9.56
CA GLU A 143 -21.85 8.56 9.65
C GLU A 143 -20.32 8.43 9.70
N VAL A 144 -19.83 7.56 10.58
CA VAL A 144 -18.39 7.34 10.74
C VAL A 144 -17.76 6.72 9.49
N LEU A 145 -18.45 5.76 8.86
CA LEU A 145 -18.02 5.19 7.58
C LEU A 145 -17.91 6.28 6.50
N ASN A 146 -18.93 7.14 6.35
CA ASN A 146 -18.88 8.24 5.39
C ASN A 146 -17.73 9.22 5.67
N ASN A 147 -17.45 9.53 6.93
CA ASN A 147 -16.33 10.40 7.31
C ASN A 147 -14.98 9.79 6.92
N TYR A 148 -14.83 8.47 7.10
CA TYR A 148 -13.64 7.75 6.66
C TYR A 148 -13.46 7.77 5.14
N GLU A 149 -14.52 7.46 4.39
CA GLU A 149 -14.53 7.49 2.92
C GLU A 149 -14.20 8.89 2.37
N GLU A 150 -14.79 9.92 2.98
CA GLU A 150 -14.52 11.33 2.60
C GLU A 150 -13.06 11.73 2.89
N ALA A 151 -12.49 11.30 4.01
CA ALA A 151 -11.09 11.59 4.34
C ALA A 151 -10.14 10.93 3.34
N LEU A 152 -10.37 9.66 3.00
CA LEU A 152 -9.59 8.92 1.99
C LEU A 152 -9.64 9.61 0.63
N LEU A 153 -10.84 9.95 0.15
CA LEU A 153 -11.01 10.62 -1.15
C LEU A 153 -10.49 12.06 -1.16
N ALA A 154 -10.56 12.76 -0.03
CA ALA A 154 -9.98 14.11 0.10
C ALA A 154 -8.45 14.05 -0.06
N TYR A 155 -7.79 13.10 0.60
CA TYR A 155 -6.35 12.92 0.42
C TYR A 155 -5.99 12.66 -1.05
N VAL A 156 -6.67 11.73 -1.70
CA VAL A 156 -6.44 11.40 -3.11
C VAL A 156 -6.64 12.60 -4.03
N LYS A 157 -7.68 13.39 -3.77
CA LYS A 157 -7.99 14.61 -4.52
C LYS A 157 -6.91 15.69 -4.38
N ASP A 158 -6.35 15.83 -3.18
CA ASP A 158 -5.31 16.81 -2.89
C ASP A 158 -3.93 16.36 -3.38
N HIS A 159 -3.74 15.04 -3.56
CA HIS A 159 -2.50 14.40 -4.00
C HIS A 159 -2.67 13.49 -5.24
N PRO A 160 -3.31 13.97 -6.34
CA PRO A 160 -3.71 13.11 -7.48
C PRO A 160 -2.53 12.56 -8.27
N ASP A 161 -1.35 13.12 -8.09
CA ASP A 161 -0.10 12.76 -8.80
C ASP A 161 0.89 12.01 -7.90
N GLN A 162 0.49 11.59 -6.70
CA GLN A 162 1.33 10.77 -5.81
C GLN A 162 0.99 9.28 -5.94
N GLU A 163 2.03 8.44 -6.01
CA GLU A 163 1.86 6.98 -6.02
C GLU A 163 1.29 6.46 -4.69
N ALA A 164 1.51 7.17 -3.59
CA ALA A 164 0.89 6.92 -2.30
C ALA A 164 -0.64 6.95 -2.36
N SER A 165 -1.24 7.88 -3.15
CA SER A 165 -2.69 7.94 -3.35
C SER A 165 -3.24 6.68 -4.04
N VAL A 166 -2.48 6.15 -4.99
CA VAL A 166 -2.82 4.87 -5.66
C VAL A 166 -2.80 3.71 -4.68
N ALA A 167 -1.73 3.64 -3.87
CA ALA A 167 -1.57 2.60 -2.85
C ALA A 167 -2.66 2.68 -1.77
N LEU A 168 -2.97 3.90 -1.32
CA LEU A 168 -4.02 4.16 -0.33
C LEU A 168 -5.38 3.63 -0.82
N LEU A 169 -5.78 3.95 -2.06
CA LEU A 169 -7.00 3.43 -2.66
C LEU A 169 -6.99 1.91 -2.82
N ALA A 170 -5.86 1.34 -3.23
CA ALA A 170 -5.75 -0.10 -3.45
C ALA A 170 -5.89 -0.90 -2.15
N ILE A 171 -5.41 -0.37 -1.04
CA ILE A 171 -5.36 -1.07 0.25
C ILE A 171 -6.57 -0.75 1.13
N PHE A 172 -6.97 0.50 1.17
CA PHE A 172 -7.97 1.00 2.12
C PHE A 172 -9.32 1.38 1.49
N GLY A 173 -9.39 1.50 0.14
CA GLY A 173 -10.62 1.85 -0.55
C GLY A 173 -11.58 0.66 -0.67
N GLU A 174 -12.84 0.87 -0.38
CA GLU A 174 -13.91 -0.03 -0.81
C GLU A 174 -14.20 0.15 -2.31
N ASP A 175 -15.09 -0.65 -2.88
CA ASP A 175 -15.33 -0.64 -4.33
C ASP A 175 -15.76 0.72 -4.88
N ALA A 176 -16.59 1.45 -4.13
CA ALA A 176 -17.08 2.77 -4.54
C ALA A 176 -15.97 3.83 -4.53
N GLU A 177 -15.11 3.84 -3.51
CA GLU A 177 -13.98 4.77 -3.37
C GLU A 177 -12.91 4.48 -4.42
N VAL A 178 -12.64 3.20 -4.70
CA VAL A 178 -11.72 2.78 -5.77
C VAL A 178 -12.19 3.31 -7.13
N GLU A 179 -13.48 3.15 -7.47
CA GLU A 179 -14.03 3.66 -8.72
C GLU A 179 -14.05 5.21 -8.77
N ARG A 180 -14.37 5.88 -7.67
CA ARG A 180 -14.37 7.36 -7.57
C ARG A 180 -12.97 7.93 -7.63
N GLY A 181 -12.03 7.29 -6.93
CA GLY A 181 -10.63 7.68 -6.88
C GLY A 181 -9.92 7.52 -8.22
N ASP A 182 -10.28 6.49 -9.02
CA ASP A 182 -9.75 6.27 -10.38
C ASP A 182 -9.86 7.54 -11.24
N ALA A 183 -11.00 8.23 -11.16
CA ALA A 183 -11.25 9.45 -11.92
C ALA A 183 -10.47 10.69 -11.41
N MET A 184 -9.89 10.62 -10.23
CA MET A 184 -9.12 11.71 -9.62
C MET A 184 -7.62 11.60 -9.92
N LEU A 185 -7.12 10.39 -10.15
CA LEU A 185 -5.70 10.13 -10.36
C LEU A 185 -5.22 10.61 -11.73
N THR A 186 -3.95 11.03 -11.78
CA THR A 186 -3.32 11.44 -13.05
C THR A 186 -2.84 10.24 -13.88
N GLU A 187 -2.68 10.43 -15.18
CA GLU A 187 -2.13 9.41 -16.08
C GLU A 187 -0.73 8.94 -15.65
N ARG A 188 0.06 9.83 -15.05
CA ARG A 188 1.40 9.49 -14.57
C ARG A 188 1.35 8.35 -13.55
N VAL A 189 0.51 8.46 -12.53
CA VAL A 189 0.43 7.44 -11.49
C VAL A 189 -0.26 6.17 -11.97
N HIS A 190 -1.18 6.24 -12.93
CA HIS A 190 -1.75 5.06 -13.58
C HIS A 190 -0.72 4.20 -14.34
N ASN A 191 0.41 4.79 -14.72
CA ASN A 191 1.50 4.10 -15.40
C ASN A 191 2.65 3.70 -14.46
N SER A 192 2.52 3.91 -13.16
CA SER A 192 3.50 3.48 -12.17
C SER A 192 3.42 1.98 -11.87
N VAL A 193 4.47 1.44 -11.26
CA VAL A 193 4.49 0.03 -10.82
C VAL A 193 3.44 -0.23 -9.73
N VAL A 194 3.26 0.73 -8.82
CA VAL A 194 2.26 0.67 -7.74
C VAL A 194 0.84 0.55 -8.29
N ALA A 195 0.57 1.16 -9.46
CA ALA A 195 -0.74 1.12 -10.09
C ALA A 195 -1.23 -0.31 -10.42
N ASN A 196 -0.35 -1.31 -10.47
CA ASN A 196 -0.77 -2.67 -10.73
C ASN A 196 -1.61 -3.26 -9.59
N LEU A 197 -1.31 -2.89 -8.33
CA LEU A 197 -2.16 -3.21 -7.17
C LEU A 197 -3.56 -2.59 -7.32
N PHE A 198 -3.60 -1.32 -7.70
CA PHE A 198 -4.85 -0.59 -7.89
C PHE A 198 -5.68 -1.13 -9.07
N LYS A 199 -5.05 -1.45 -10.20
CA LYS A 199 -5.73 -2.00 -11.38
C LYS A 199 -6.42 -3.33 -11.08
N ALA A 200 -5.77 -4.21 -10.33
CA ALA A 200 -6.36 -5.47 -9.90
C ALA A 200 -7.59 -5.22 -9.01
N ARG A 201 -7.48 -4.31 -8.04
CA ARG A 201 -8.58 -3.93 -7.14
C ARG A 201 -9.74 -3.29 -7.91
N LEU A 202 -9.45 -2.38 -8.84
CA LEU A 202 -10.45 -1.71 -9.70
C LEU A 202 -11.17 -2.71 -10.62
N ALA A 203 -10.46 -3.68 -11.19
CA ALA A 203 -11.06 -4.73 -12.01
C ALA A 203 -12.05 -5.55 -11.19
N SER A 204 -11.65 -5.99 -10.00
CA SER A 204 -12.52 -6.73 -9.07
C SER A 204 -13.74 -5.93 -8.62
N ALA A 205 -13.60 -4.62 -8.37
CA ALA A 205 -14.71 -3.74 -8.02
C ALA A 205 -15.74 -3.65 -9.16
N LYS A 206 -15.27 -3.45 -10.40
CA LYS A 206 -16.11 -3.40 -11.61
C LYS A 206 -16.84 -4.73 -11.86
N GLU A 207 -16.18 -5.85 -11.65
CA GLU A 207 -16.81 -7.18 -11.78
C GLU A 207 -17.92 -7.38 -10.75
N ARG A 208 -17.66 -7.08 -9.46
CA ARG A 208 -18.69 -7.18 -8.41
C ARG A 208 -19.90 -6.33 -8.71
N ARG A 209 -19.70 -5.11 -9.18
CA ARG A 209 -20.79 -4.20 -9.56
C ARG A 209 -21.63 -4.74 -10.70
N MET A 210 -21.03 -5.41 -11.71
CA MET A 210 -21.77 -6.03 -12.82
C MET A 210 -22.62 -7.24 -12.36
N MET A 211 -22.19 -7.91 -11.29
CA MET A 211 -22.90 -9.06 -10.73
C MET A 211 -24.05 -8.67 -9.79
N MET A 212 -24.06 -7.43 -9.29
CA MET A 212 -25.16 -6.95 -8.45
C MET A 212 -26.43 -6.74 -9.29
N PRO A 213 -27.58 -7.30 -8.88
CA PRO A 213 -28.84 -7.03 -9.57
C PRO A 213 -29.14 -5.53 -9.52
N GLN A 214 -29.37 -4.94 -10.66
CA GLN A 214 -29.87 -3.57 -10.77
C GLN A 214 -31.34 -3.57 -10.36
N PHE A 215 -31.63 -3.20 -9.11
CA PHE A 215 -32.98 -2.97 -8.62
C PHE A 215 -33.42 -1.54 -8.87
#